data_e545359e26429099202fdf5e8935f903
#
_entry.id   e545359e26429099202fdf5e8935f903
#
_cell.length_a   1.000
_cell.length_b   1.000
_cell.length_c   1.000
_cell.angle_alpha   90.00
_cell.angle_beta   90.00
_cell.angle_gamma   90.00
#
_symmetry.space_group_name_H-M   'P 1'
#
loop_
_entity.id
_entity.type
_entity.pdbx_description
1 polymer ?
#
loop_
_entity_poly.entity_id
_entity_poly.type
_entity_poly.pdbx_seq_one_letter_code
_entity_poly.pdbx_strand_id
1 'polypeptide(L)'
;YALIQIKQRSSELTGRGFAISGIVISCLLLVLSISYAAYVYATEVPEGYSRIFYSQLQPEEGKVDQQVPPLAEELNGEQVFIKGYIFPGQQQKGIKKFLLVRDRGECCFGGNPKMTDRIQVTLADSERLKFSTSLHKVAGKFRLEKKPGDAVDATGSVYYYLDDGRLR
;
A
#
# COMPACT_ATOMS: atom_id res chain seq x y z
N TYR A 1 28.18 -21.89 -10.69
CA TYR A 1 29.63 -21.69 -10.59
C TYR A 1 30.24 -22.73 -9.63
N ALA A 2 29.77 -22.84 -8.39
CA ALA A 2 30.29 -23.77 -7.38
C ALA A 2 30.26 -25.24 -7.83
N LEU A 3 29.17 -25.72 -8.45
CA LEU A 3 29.06 -27.10 -8.94
C LEU A 3 30.04 -27.41 -10.08
N ILE A 4 30.36 -26.43 -10.91
CA ILE A 4 31.33 -26.56 -12.00
C ILE A 4 32.73 -26.69 -11.41
N GLN A 5 33.08 -25.89 -10.43
CA GLN A 5 34.38 -25.96 -9.74
C GLN A 5 34.56 -27.29 -8.98
N ILE A 6 33.53 -27.77 -8.28
CA ILE A 6 33.55 -29.08 -7.58
C ILE A 6 33.75 -30.22 -8.58
N LYS A 7 33.15 -30.14 -9.77
CA LYS A 7 33.36 -31.15 -10.83
C LYS A 7 34.76 -31.14 -11.40
N GLN A 8 35.37 -29.95 -11.56
CA GLN A 8 36.74 -29.79 -12.11
C GLN A 8 37.85 -30.18 -11.13
N ARG A 9 37.61 -30.06 -9.82
CA ARG A 9 38.58 -30.37 -8.75
C ARG A 9 38.03 -31.43 -7.76
N SER A 10 37.54 -32.52 -8.30
CA SER A 10 36.88 -33.59 -7.50
C SER A 10 37.78 -34.32 -6.52
N SER A 11 39.12 -34.21 -6.66
CA SER A 11 40.10 -34.76 -5.73
C SER A 11 40.35 -33.88 -4.50
N GLU A 12 40.06 -32.57 -4.59
CA GLU A 12 40.35 -31.59 -3.52
C GLU A 12 39.08 -31.08 -2.83
N LEU A 13 37.95 -31.12 -3.52
CA LEU A 13 36.71 -30.52 -3.04
C LEU A 13 35.65 -31.61 -2.77
N THR A 14 35.49 -31.92 -1.49
CA THR A 14 34.43 -32.78 -0.96
C THR A 14 33.24 -31.92 -0.54
N GLY A 15 32.02 -32.14 -1.05
CA GLY A 15 30.86 -31.36 -0.63
C GLY A 15 29.77 -31.19 -1.68
N ARG A 16 29.88 -31.97 -2.76
CA ARG A 16 28.86 -31.95 -3.85
C ARG A 16 27.45 -32.18 -3.34
N GLY A 17 27.29 -33.09 -2.36
CA GLY A 17 25.99 -33.36 -1.72
C GLY A 17 25.43 -32.12 -1.02
N PHE A 18 26.27 -31.42 -0.23
CA PHE A 18 25.86 -30.19 0.46
C PHE A 18 25.52 -29.06 -0.52
N ALA A 19 26.28 -28.93 -1.63
CA ALA A 19 25.96 -27.94 -2.65
C ALA A 19 24.62 -28.22 -3.34
N ILE A 20 24.33 -29.47 -3.67
CA ILE A 20 23.06 -29.85 -4.29
C ILE A 20 21.91 -29.69 -3.30
N SER A 21 22.07 -30.12 -2.05
CA SER A 21 21.04 -29.96 -1.03
C SER A 21 20.74 -28.48 -0.74
N GLY A 22 21.77 -27.63 -0.70
CA GLY A 22 21.60 -26.19 -0.56
C GLY A 22 20.77 -25.57 -1.69
N ILE A 23 21.08 -25.95 -2.94
CA ILE A 23 20.31 -25.48 -4.10
C ILE A 23 18.86 -25.97 -4.04
N VAL A 24 18.61 -27.23 -3.73
CA VAL A 24 17.27 -27.80 -3.65
C VAL A 24 16.46 -27.09 -2.57
N ILE A 25 17.03 -26.92 -1.38
CA ILE A 25 16.36 -26.21 -0.26
C ILE A 25 16.06 -24.76 -0.66
N SER A 26 17.00 -24.06 -1.27
CA SER A 26 16.81 -22.67 -1.72
C SER A 26 15.69 -22.56 -2.76
N CYS A 27 15.63 -23.48 -3.72
CA CYS A 27 14.56 -23.50 -4.72
C CYS A 27 13.20 -23.79 -4.07
N LEU A 28 13.13 -24.74 -3.14
CA LEU A 28 11.89 -25.03 -2.40
C LEU A 28 11.40 -23.83 -1.59
N LEU A 29 12.29 -23.18 -0.85
CA LEU A 29 11.95 -21.97 -0.08
C LEU A 29 11.49 -20.83 -0.99
N LEU A 30 12.11 -20.65 -2.14
CA LEU A 30 11.72 -19.66 -3.12
C LEU A 30 10.32 -19.93 -3.66
N VAL A 31 10.01 -21.16 -4.05
CA VAL A 31 8.67 -21.54 -4.53
C VAL A 31 7.62 -21.35 -3.43
N LEU A 32 7.91 -21.79 -2.21
CA LEU A 32 7.00 -21.60 -1.07
C LEU A 32 6.76 -20.13 -0.76
N SER A 33 7.80 -19.30 -0.78
CA SER A 33 7.66 -17.86 -0.49
C SER A 33 6.85 -17.13 -1.57
N ILE A 34 7.06 -17.45 -2.84
CA ILE A 34 6.27 -16.88 -3.95
C ILE A 34 4.80 -17.33 -3.84
N SER A 35 4.56 -18.62 -3.59
CA SER A 35 3.21 -19.16 -3.44
C SER A 35 2.48 -18.51 -2.27
N TYR A 36 3.16 -18.34 -1.13
CA TYR A 36 2.60 -17.67 0.04
C TYR A 36 2.31 -16.18 -0.24
N ALA A 37 3.23 -15.48 -0.89
CA ALA A 37 3.03 -14.09 -1.25
C ALA A 37 1.84 -13.91 -2.23
N ALA A 38 1.71 -14.80 -3.21
CA ALA A 38 0.58 -14.81 -4.14
C ALA A 38 -0.75 -15.07 -3.42
N TYR A 39 -0.77 -16.03 -2.49
CA TYR A 39 -1.93 -16.33 -1.67
C TYR A 39 -2.36 -15.11 -0.83
N VAL A 40 -1.41 -14.50 -0.10
CA VAL A 40 -1.68 -13.30 0.71
C VAL A 40 -2.20 -12.17 -0.18
N TYR A 41 -1.57 -11.95 -1.33
CA TYR A 41 -2.01 -10.91 -2.28
C TYR A 41 -3.44 -11.15 -2.77
N ALA A 42 -3.80 -12.38 -3.09
CA ALA A 42 -5.13 -12.74 -3.61
C ALA A 42 -6.23 -12.63 -2.53
N THR A 43 -5.90 -12.95 -1.28
CA THR A 43 -6.88 -13.00 -0.17
C THR A 43 -6.96 -11.71 0.64
N GLU A 44 -6.10 -10.74 0.38
CA GLU A 44 -6.00 -9.49 1.15
C GLU A 44 -7.20 -8.56 0.94
N VAL A 45 -7.76 -8.55 -0.27
CA VAL A 45 -8.89 -7.68 -0.62
C VAL A 45 -10.19 -8.36 -0.17
N PRO A 46 -11.04 -7.68 0.60
CA PRO A 46 -12.34 -8.23 0.97
C PRO A 46 -13.23 -8.46 -0.26
N GLU A 47 -14.16 -9.39 -0.15
CA GLU A 47 -15.17 -9.60 -1.20
C GLU A 47 -15.99 -8.32 -1.44
N GLY A 48 -16.22 -8.02 -2.70
CA GLY A 48 -16.95 -6.82 -3.11
C GLY A 48 -16.15 -5.52 -3.11
N TYR A 49 -14.84 -5.58 -2.83
CA TYR A 49 -13.95 -4.42 -2.91
C TYR A 49 -12.97 -4.53 -4.07
N SER A 50 -12.70 -3.41 -4.72
CA SER A 50 -11.70 -3.30 -5.77
C SER A 50 -10.40 -2.71 -5.23
N ARG A 51 -9.27 -3.34 -5.52
CA ARG A 51 -7.96 -2.80 -5.13
C ARG A 51 -7.63 -1.59 -5.98
N ILE A 52 -7.28 -0.48 -5.33
CA ILE A 52 -6.79 0.72 -5.99
C ILE A 52 -5.39 1.11 -5.51
N PHE A 53 -4.70 1.88 -6.34
CA PHE A 53 -3.36 2.39 -6.06
C PHE A 53 -3.34 3.91 -6.23
N TYR A 54 -2.49 4.59 -5.48
CA TYR A 54 -2.31 6.04 -5.63
C TYR A 54 -1.88 6.46 -7.03
N SER A 55 -1.16 5.60 -7.77
CA SER A 55 -0.79 5.87 -9.16
C SER A 55 -1.99 6.06 -10.08
N GLN A 56 -3.13 5.43 -9.77
CA GLN A 56 -4.37 5.56 -10.52
C GLN A 56 -5.13 6.86 -10.21
N LEU A 57 -4.79 7.50 -9.10
CA LEU A 57 -5.38 8.76 -8.65
C LEU A 57 -4.55 9.98 -9.06
N GLN A 58 -3.44 9.76 -9.79
CA GLN A 58 -2.60 10.85 -10.29
C GLN A 58 -3.15 11.38 -11.63
N PRO A 59 -3.04 12.71 -11.87
CA PRO A 59 -3.32 13.29 -13.18
C PRO A 59 -2.43 12.66 -14.25
N GLU A 60 -2.93 12.55 -15.47
CA GLU A 60 -2.11 12.11 -16.60
C GLU A 60 -0.96 13.08 -16.87
N GLU A 61 0.24 12.55 -17.12
CA GLU A 61 1.41 13.37 -17.44
C GLU A 61 1.14 14.24 -18.68
N GLY A 62 1.37 15.54 -18.54
CA GLY A 62 1.18 16.51 -19.62
C GLY A 62 -0.18 17.21 -19.69
N LYS A 63 -1.16 16.83 -18.87
CA LYS A 63 -2.47 17.49 -18.77
C LYS A 63 -2.53 18.39 -17.53
N VAL A 64 -1.96 19.58 -17.62
CA VAL A 64 -1.85 20.54 -16.49
C VAL A 64 -3.23 20.99 -15.97
N ASP A 65 -4.25 20.99 -16.82
CA ASP A 65 -5.62 21.41 -16.47
C ASP A 65 -6.46 20.31 -15.80
N GLN A 66 -6.00 19.07 -15.82
CA GLN A 66 -6.72 17.93 -15.27
C GLN A 66 -6.26 17.65 -13.82
N GLN A 67 -6.89 18.26 -12.85
CA GLN A 67 -6.57 18.09 -11.44
C GLN A 67 -6.96 16.69 -10.90
N VAL A 68 -7.97 16.08 -11.50
CA VAL A 68 -8.52 14.76 -11.12
C VAL A 68 -8.52 13.85 -12.35
N PRO A 69 -7.96 12.64 -12.28
CA PRO A 69 -7.97 11.70 -13.41
C PRO A 69 -9.38 11.12 -13.64
N PRO A 70 -9.72 10.74 -14.88
CA PRO A 70 -11.03 10.14 -15.20
C PRO A 70 -11.34 8.89 -14.39
N LEU A 71 -10.32 8.07 -14.10
CA LEU A 71 -10.47 6.87 -13.30
C LEU A 71 -10.92 7.17 -11.86
N ALA A 72 -10.52 8.29 -11.28
CA ALA A 72 -10.99 8.70 -9.96
C ALA A 72 -12.47 9.10 -9.98
N GLU A 73 -12.99 9.60 -11.12
CA GLU A 73 -14.40 9.86 -11.30
C GLU A 73 -15.21 8.55 -11.42
N GLU A 74 -14.69 7.55 -12.11
CA GLU A 74 -15.31 6.22 -12.23
C GLU A 74 -15.40 5.49 -10.89
N LEU A 75 -14.38 5.68 -10.03
CA LEU A 75 -14.33 5.07 -8.70
C LEU A 75 -15.30 5.72 -7.70
N ASN A 76 -15.89 6.87 -8.04
CA ASN A 76 -16.74 7.60 -7.10
C ASN A 76 -18.01 6.81 -6.72
N GLY A 77 -18.13 6.48 -5.46
CA GLY A 77 -19.21 5.64 -4.91
C GLY A 77 -18.89 4.16 -4.82
N GLU A 78 -17.76 3.71 -5.39
CA GLU A 78 -17.35 2.31 -5.39
C GLU A 78 -16.72 1.88 -4.05
N GLN A 79 -16.82 0.58 -3.78
CA GLN A 79 -16.16 -0.06 -2.64
C GLN A 79 -14.70 -0.35 -3.01
N VAL A 80 -13.77 0.32 -2.33
CA VAL A 80 -12.34 0.20 -2.67
C VAL A 80 -11.49 -0.25 -1.49
N PHE A 81 -10.39 -0.88 -1.82
CA PHE A 81 -9.34 -1.26 -0.88
C PHE A 81 -8.04 -0.58 -1.26
N ILE A 82 -7.44 0.14 -0.32
CA ILE A 82 -6.19 0.87 -0.53
C ILE A 82 -5.22 0.68 0.65
N LYS A 83 -3.94 0.77 0.35
CA LYS A 83 -2.87 0.76 1.34
C LYS A 83 -2.17 2.11 1.40
N GLY A 84 -1.83 2.55 2.60
CA GLY A 84 -1.10 3.79 2.79
C GLY A 84 -0.59 3.94 4.22
N TYR A 85 0.03 5.07 4.47
CA TYR A 85 0.56 5.43 5.79
C TYR A 85 -0.29 6.54 6.40
N ILE A 86 -0.43 6.51 7.71
CA ILE A 86 -1.18 7.55 8.43
C ILE A 86 -0.29 8.79 8.53
N PHE A 87 -0.81 9.92 8.06
CA PHE A 87 -0.17 11.20 8.30
C PHE A 87 -0.23 11.54 9.79
N PRO A 88 0.87 11.95 10.42
CA PRO A 88 0.88 12.25 11.84
C PRO A 88 0.00 13.45 12.16
N GLY A 89 -1.05 13.20 12.94
CA GLY A 89 -1.96 14.23 13.44
C GLY A 89 -1.76 14.50 14.93
N GLN A 90 -2.59 15.37 15.49
CA GLN A 90 -2.54 15.70 16.90
C GLN A 90 -3.04 14.55 17.81
N GLN A 91 -3.96 13.74 17.31
CA GLN A 91 -4.54 12.62 18.03
C GLN A 91 -3.75 11.34 17.81
N GLN A 92 -3.32 10.67 18.89
CA GLN A 92 -2.51 9.46 18.86
C GLN A 92 -3.30 8.17 19.13
N LYS A 93 -4.48 8.26 19.73
CA LYS A 93 -5.35 7.13 20.10
C LYS A 93 -6.81 7.47 19.84
N GLY A 94 -7.61 6.46 19.55
CA GLY A 94 -9.04 6.62 19.33
C GLY A 94 -9.38 7.40 18.05
N ILE A 95 -8.49 7.40 17.08
CA ILE A 95 -8.60 8.16 15.84
C ILE A 95 -9.76 7.61 15.02
N LYS A 96 -10.70 8.47 14.65
CA LYS A 96 -11.83 8.15 13.76
C LYS A 96 -11.63 8.71 12.36
N LYS A 97 -11.00 9.88 12.26
CA LYS A 97 -10.68 10.54 10.98
C LYS A 97 -9.18 10.76 10.91
N PHE A 98 -8.59 10.44 9.77
CA PHE A 98 -7.15 10.63 9.53
C PHE A 98 -6.88 10.78 8.05
N LEU A 99 -5.70 11.28 7.74
CA LEU A 99 -5.20 11.38 6.39
C LEU A 99 -4.32 10.16 6.09
N LEU A 100 -4.70 9.41 5.06
CA LEU A 100 -3.92 8.30 4.53
C LEU A 100 -3.08 8.81 3.36
N VAL A 101 -1.77 8.59 3.39
CA VAL A 101 -0.84 9.08 2.38
C VAL A 101 -0.06 7.94 1.73
N ARG A 102 0.41 8.20 0.51
CA ARG A 102 1.12 7.23 -0.31
C ARG A 102 2.45 6.82 0.29
N ASP A 103 3.25 7.77 0.76
CA ASP A 103 4.63 7.56 1.13
C ASP A 103 4.93 8.04 2.57
N ARG A 104 5.77 7.27 3.27
CA ARG A 104 6.30 7.66 4.59
C ARG A 104 7.22 8.86 4.53
N GLY A 105 7.95 9.05 3.44
CA GLY A 105 8.85 10.18 3.27
C GLY A 105 8.12 11.51 3.33
N GLU A 106 6.94 11.57 2.77
CA GLU A 106 6.11 12.77 2.76
C GLU A 106 5.46 13.08 4.12
N CYS A 107 5.23 12.07 4.97
CA CYS A 107 4.61 12.28 6.28
C CYS A 107 5.60 12.44 7.44
N CYS A 108 6.74 11.72 7.41
CA CYS A 108 7.64 11.63 8.57
C CYS A 108 8.81 12.62 8.54
N PHE A 109 9.13 13.18 7.37
CA PHE A 109 10.25 14.11 7.18
C PHE A 109 9.82 15.57 6.93
N GLY A 110 8.59 15.93 7.32
CA GLY A 110 8.10 17.31 7.22
C GLY A 110 7.67 17.71 5.80
N GLY A 111 7.47 16.76 4.91
CA GLY A 111 6.89 17.00 3.58
C GLY A 111 5.40 17.31 3.67
N ASN A 112 4.89 18.04 2.69
CA ASN A 112 3.46 18.24 2.48
C ASN A 112 3.06 17.37 1.28
N PRO A 113 2.37 16.22 1.48
CA PRO A 113 2.01 15.34 0.39
C PRO A 113 1.14 16.08 -0.64
N LYS A 114 1.29 15.72 -1.91
CA LYS A 114 0.45 16.28 -2.98
C LYS A 114 -1.03 15.98 -2.71
N MET A 115 -1.92 16.83 -3.19
CA MET A 115 -3.36 16.65 -2.99
C MET A 115 -3.89 15.32 -3.56
N THR A 116 -3.23 14.79 -4.57
CA THR A 116 -3.52 13.50 -5.21
C THR A 116 -2.87 12.30 -4.52
N ASP A 117 -1.91 12.53 -3.62
CA ASP A 117 -1.24 11.49 -2.83
C ASP A 117 -1.84 11.33 -1.42
N ARG A 118 -2.99 11.97 -1.16
CA ARG A 118 -3.68 11.92 0.13
C ARG A 118 -5.15 11.55 -0.01
N ILE A 119 -5.64 10.74 0.93
CA ILE A 119 -7.05 10.34 1.03
C ILE A 119 -7.49 10.57 2.46
N GLN A 120 -8.57 11.30 2.67
CA GLN A 120 -9.15 11.47 3.99
C GLN A 120 -10.05 10.29 4.33
N VAL A 121 -9.66 9.52 5.32
CA VAL A 121 -10.39 8.35 5.78
C VAL A 121 -11.27 8.71 6.96
N THR A 122 -12.53 8.30 6.91
CA THR A 122 -13.45 8.28 8.06
C THR A 122 -13.78 6.82 8.36
N LEU A 123 -13.35 6.34 9.52
CA LEU A 123 -13.64 4.96 9.95
C LEU A 123 -15.11 4.78 10.30
N ALA A 124 -15.59 3.55 10.11
CA ALA A 124 -16.91 3.12 10.58
C ALA A 124 -17.08 3.38 12.09
N ASP A 125 -18.31 3.50 12.55
CA ASP A 125 -18.59 3.92 13.93
C ASP A 125 -18.05 2.97 15.00
N SER A 126 -17.90 1.68 14.66
CA SER A 126 -17.34 0.65 15.54
C SER A 126 -15.82 0.64 15.60
N GLU A 127 -15.13 1.33 14.71
CA GLU A 127 -13.68 1.24 14.58
C GLU A 127 -12.96 2.49 15.09
N ARG A 128 -11.82 2.27 15.71
CA ARG A 128 -10.89 3.31 16.15
C ARG A 128 -9.48 2.86 15.92
N LEU A 129 -8.63 3.80 15.55
CA LEU A 129 -7.24 3.56 15.24
C LEU A 129 -6.32 4.14 16.33
N LYS A 130 -5.20 3.47 16.53
CA LYS A 130 -4.04 4.03 17.24
C LYS A 130 -2.99 4.36 16.18
N PHE A 131 -2.40 5.56 16.28
CA PHE A 131 -1.33 5.97 15.37
C PHE A 131 -0.19 4.96 15.36
N SER A 132 0.24 4.60 14.18
CA SER A 132 1.47 3.83 13.93
C SER A 132 2.08 4.23 12.59
N THR A 133 3.38 4.04 12.46
CA THR A 133 4.14 4.31 11.22
C THR A 133 4.16 3.13 10.25
N SER A 134 3.40 2.07 10.54
CA SER A 134 3.26 0.90 9.67
C SER A 134 2.34 1.17 8.49
N LEU A 135 2.46 0.33 7.47
CA LEU A 135 1.53 0.34 6.34
C LEU A 135 0.14 -0.12 6.81
N HIS A 136 -0.84 0.72 6.61
CA HIS A 136 -2.24 0.42 6.92
C HIS A 136 -3.00 0.00 5.67
N LYS A 137 -3.95 -0.90 5.86
CA LYS A 137 -4.83 -1.43 4.84
C LYS A 137 -6.24 -0.99 5.20
N VAL A 138 -6.89 -0.28 4.30
CA VAL A 138 -8.21 0.28 4.55
C VAL A 138 -9.15 -0.08 3.41
N ALA A 139 -10.32 -0.60 3.75
CA ALA A 139 -11.42 -0.85 2.83
C ALA A 139 -12.56 0.09 3.16
N GLY A 140 -13.17 0.71 2.17
CA GLY A 140 -14.27 1.66 2.40
C GLY A 140 -14.90 2.15 1.10
N LYS A 141 -15.87 3.04 1.21
CA LYS A 141 -16.54 3.65 0.08
C LYS A 141 -15.76 4.88 -0.40
N PHE A 142 -15.30 4.85 -1.64
CA PHE A 142 -14.58 5.96 -2.24
C PHE A 142 -15.51 7.10 -2.62
N ARG A 143 -15.11 8.31 -2.29
CA ARG A 143 -15.85 9.52 -2.62
C ARG A 143 -14.90 10.59 -3.13
N LEU A 144 -15.25 11.16 -4.27
CA LEU A 144 -14.53 12.26 -4.92
C LEU A 144 -15.28 13.57 -4.69
N GLU A 145 -14.59 14.60 -4.26
CA GLU A 145 -15.09 15.98 -4.25
C GLU A 145 -14.32 16.83 -5.26
N LYS A 146 -15.02 17.34 -6.28
CA LYS A 146 -14.41 18.20 -7.32
C LYS A 146 -13.94 19.56 -6.77
N LYS A 147 -14.56 20.03 -5.68
CA LYS A 147 -14.07 21.19 -4.92
C LYS A 147 -13.31 20.62 -3.71
N PRO A 148 -12.00 20.85 -3.64
CA PRO A 148 -11.21 20.27 -2.57
C PRO A 148 -11.63 20.84 -1.22
N GLY A 149 -11.89 19.94 -0.26
CA GLY A 149 -12.13 20.29 1.14
C GLY A 149 -10.85 20.38 1.95
N ASP A 150 -10.92 20.87 3.17
CA ASP A 150 -9.78 20.96 4.07
C ASP A 150 -9.35 19.59 4.56
N ALA A 151 -8.07 19.30 4.51
CA ALA A 151 -7.50 18.06 5.02
C ALA A 151 -7.43 18.07 6.55
N VAL A 152 -7.75 16.94 7.16
CA VAL A 152 -7.55 16.74 8.61
C VAL A 152 -6.05 16.61 8.89
N ASP A 153 -5.58 17.30 9.91
CA ASP A 153 -4.19 17.24 10.41
C ASP A 153 -3.08 17.65 9.41
N ALA A 154 -3.41 18.12 8.21
CA ALA A 154 -2.44 18.57 7.21
C ALA A 154 -2.78 19.94 6.68
N THR A 155 -1.75 20.64 6.19
CA THR A 155 -1.95 21.91 5.47
C THR A 155 -2.41 21.63 4.04
N GLY A 156 -3.50 22.26 3.63
CA GLY A 156 -4.03 22.20 2.27
C GLY A 156 -5.26 21.30 2.14
N SER A 157 -5.67 21.10 0.93
CA SER A 157 -6.96 20.51 0.57
C SER A 157 -6.84 19.06 0.15
N VAL A 158 -7.96 18.34 0.10
CA VAL A 158 -8.07 16.95 -0.30
C VAL A 158 -9.24 16.77 -1.27
N TYR A 159 -9.05 15.95 -2.31
CA TYR A 159 -10.09 15.59 -3.26
C TYR A 159 -10.75 14.25 -2.94
N TYR A 160 -9.98 13.33 -2.32
CA TYR A 160 -10.35 11.94 -2.15
C TYR A 160 -10.71 11.64 -0.72
N TYR A 161 -11.84 10.98 -0.56
CA TYR A 161 -12.39 10.58 0.73
C TYR A 161 -12.65 9.08 0.71
N LEU A 162 -12.52 8.44 1.85
CA LEU A 162 -12.89 7.05 2.08
C LEU A 162 -13.80 7.01 3.29
N ASP A 163 -15.08 6.83 3.02
CA ASP A 163 -16.12 6.76 4.04
C ASP A 163 -16.35 5.30 4.48
N ASP A 164 -16.86 5.11 5.70
CA ASP A 164 -17.06 3.80 6.32
C ASP A 164 -15.83 2.89 6.29
N GLY A 165 -14.66 3.50 6.51
CA GLY A 165 -13.37 2.83 6.49
C GLY A 165 -13.28 1.70 7.50
N ARG A 166 -12.83 0.52 7.06
CA ARG A 166 -12.55 -0.67 7.89
C ARG A 166 -11.08 -1.03 7.77
N LEU A 167 -10.45 -1.25 8.91
CA LEU A 167 -9.04 -1.67 8.99
C LEU A 167 -8.90 -3.16 8.71
N ARG A 168 -7.76 -3.54 8.04
CA ARG A 168 -7.47 -4.93 7.65
C ARG A 168 -6.06 -5.33 8.03
#